data_4786a81a60798b594f14f0164992978f
#
_entry.id   4786a81a60798b594f14f0164992978f
#
_cell.length_a   1.000
_cell.length_b   1.000
_cell.length_c   1.000
_cell.angle_alpha   90.00
_cell.angle_beta   90.00
_cell.angle_gamma   90.00
#
_symmetry.space_group_name_H-M   'P 1'
#
loop_
_entity.id
_entity.type
_entity.pdbx_description
1 polymer ?
#
loop_
_entity_poly.entity_id
_entity_poly.type
_entity_poly.pdbx_seq_one_letter_code
_entity_poly.pdbx_strand_id
1 'polypeptide(L)' 'MNKEKDLIVTLDNNKKYVLVSSIMFEGKKYVYLSGLDDYKDFIIGEIENDEIPAVSDTNLFGQLIIEFNKAISQ' A
#
# COMPACT_ATOMS: atom_id res chain seq x y z
N MET A 1 -12.95 16.95 -5.37
CA MET A 1 -12.78 16.68 -4.81
C MET A 1 -12.13 15.61 -4.51
N ASN A 2 -11.95 14.85 -4.37
CA ASN A 2 -11.46 13.62 -4.14
C ASN A 2 -10.26 13.31 -4.88
N LYS A 3 -9.42 14.27 -5.10
CA LYS A 3 -8.31 14.01 -5.82
C LYS A 3 -7.40 13.12 -5.16
N GLU A 4 -7.34 13.03 -3.87
CA GLU A 4 -6.45 12.16 -3.17
C GLU A 4 -6.73 10.72 -3.46
N LYS A 5 -7.87 10.39 -3.97
CA LYS A 5 -8.16 9.02 -4.28
C LYS A 5 -7.40 8.53 -5.47
N ASP A 6 -6.87 9.45 -6.27
CA ASP A 6 -6.17 9.06 -7.46
C ASP A 6 -4.67 9.22 -7.31
N LEU A 7 -4.19 9.15 -6.08
CA LEU A 7 -2.77 9.30 -5.85
C LEU A 7 -2.00 8.17 -6.52
N ILE A 8 -1.10 8.52 -7.40
CA ILE A 8 -0.29 7.56 -8.13
C ILE A 8 1.13 7.62 -7.65
N VAL A 9 1.69 6.46 -7.35
CA VAL A 9 3.05 6.35 -6.82
C VAL A 9 3.90 5.59 -7.82
N THR A 10 5.09 6.08 -8.10
CA THR A 10 6.03 5.39 -8.96
C THR A 10 7.10 4.78 -8.07
N LEU A 11 7.25 3.48 -8.16
CA LEU A 11 8.23 2.79 -7.34
C LEU A 11 9.57 2.65 -8.07
N ASP A 12 10.56 2.13 -7.37
CA ASP A 12 11.89 2.01 -7.92
C ASP A 12 11.97 1.17 -9.19
N ASN A 13 11.01 0.28 -9.37
CA ASN A 13 11.00 -0.56 -10.56
C ASN A 13 10.34 0.15 -11.73
N ASN A 14 10.10 1.46 -11.59
CA ASN A 14 9.46 2.27 -12.61
C ASN A 14 8.02 1.88 -12.91
N LYS A 15 7.41 1.09 -12.07
CA LYS A 15 6.01 0.75 -12.24
C LYS A 15 5.17 1.72 -11.44
N LYS A 16 3.99 2.04 -11.93
CA LYS A 16 3.11 2.98 -11.27
C LYS A 16 1.99 2.24 -10.56
N TYR A 17 1.66 2.70 -9.38
CA TYR A 17 0.65 2.09 -8.54
C TYR A 17 -0.30 3.17 -8.02
N VAL A 18 -1.53 2.75 -7.75
CA VAL A 18 -2.53 3.64 -7.18
C VAL A 18 -2.65 3.34 -5.70
N LEU A 19 -2.66 4.37 -4.88
CA LEU A 19 -2.81 4.20 -3.45
C LEU A 19 -4.27 3.87 -3.17
N VAL A 20 -4.52 2.68 -2.64
CA VAL A 20 -5.87 2.22 -2.36
C VAL A 20 -6.26 2.53 -0.92
N SER A 21 -5.38 2.29 0.02
CA SER A 21 -5.71 2.47 1.43
C SER A 21 -4.43 2.62 2.24
N SER A 22 -4.55 3.18 3.42
CA SER A 22 -3.43 3.25 4.34
C SER A 22 -3.92 2.95 5.74
N ILE A 23 -3.06 2.36 6.55
CA ILE A 23 -3.39 2.02 7.93
C ILE A 23 -2.19 2.27 8.81
N MET A 24 -2.46 2.39 10.12
CA MET A 24 -1.40 2.43 11.11
C MET A 24 -1.39 1.08 11.79
N PHE A 25 -0.21 0.48 11.91
CA PHE A 25 -0.08 -0.82 12.54
C PHE A 25 1.20 -0.82 13.37
N GLU A 26 1.06 -1.03 14.65
CA GLU A 26 2.19 -1.07 15.58
C GLU A 26 3.09 0.15 15.46
N GLY A 27 2.46 1.31 15.34
CA GLY A 27 3.20 2.57 15.32
C GLY A 27 3.80 2.96 13.98
N LYS A 28 3.56 2.18 12.95
CA LYS A 28 4.08 2.47 11.62
C LYS A 28 2.94 2.60 10.64
N LYS A 29 3.17 3.37 9.59
CA LYS A 29 2.14 3.58 8.59
C LYS A 29 2.42 2.71 7.37
N TYR A 30 1.40 1.99 6.93
CA TYR A 30 1.52 1.12 5.76
C TYR A 30 0.49 1.51 4.73
N VAL A 31 0.80 1.26 3.47
CA VAL A 31 -0.09 1.60 2.36
C VAL A 31 -0.27 0.38 1.48
N TYR A 32 -1.48 0.27 0.92
CA TYR A 32 -1.81 -0.79 -0.03
C TYR A 32 -1.82 -0.13 -1.40
N LEU A 33 -0.99 -0.60 -2.29
CA LEU A 33 -0.83 -0.05 -3.63
C LEU A 33 -1.26 -1.09 -4.65
N SER A 34 -2.06 -0.68 -5.61
CA SER A 34 -2.53 -1.56 -6.67
C SER A 34 -1.91 -1.11 -7.98
N GLY A 35 -1.48 -2.05 -8.80
CA GLY A 35 -0.86 -1.71 -10.07
C GLY A 35 -1.79 -0.90 -10.94
N LEU A 36 -1.26 0.13 -11.58
CA LEU A 36 -2.06 1.00 -12.42
C LEU A 36 -2.53 0.25 -13.67
N ASP A 37 -1.64 -0.53 -14.25
CA ASP A 37 -1.98 -1.27 -15.46
C ASP A 37 -2.47 -2.68 -15.20
N ASP A 38 -2.23 -3.20 -14.00
CA ASP A 38 -2.62 -4.57 -13.67
C ASP A 38 -3.04 -4.59 -12.22
N TYR A 39 -4.35 -4.58 -11.97
CA TYR A 39 -4.83 -4.51 -10.59
C TYR A 39 -4.57 -5.78 -9.80
N LYS A 40 -4.10 -6.84 -10.44
CA LYS A 40 -3.75 -8.05 -9.73
C LYS A 40 -2.37 -7.92 -9.13
N ASP A 41 -1.60 -6.95 -9.60
CA ASP A 41 -0.26 -6.72 -9.08
C ASP A 41 -0.38 -5.69 -7.97
N PHE A 42 -0.22 -6.09 -6.74
CA PHE A 42 -0.33 -5.16 -5.63
C PHE A 42 0.85 -5.30 -4.70
N ILE A 43 1.10 -4.25 -3.95
CA ILE A 43 2.23 -4.18 -3.04
C ILE A 43 1.77 -3.53 -1.77
N ILE A 44 2.27 -4.01 -0.63
CA ILE A 44 2.08 -3.33 0.64
C ILE A 44 3.42 -2.74 1.01
N GLY A 45 3.46 -1.46 1.23
CA GLY A 45 4.69 -0.76 1.57
C GLY A 45 4.59 -0.06 2.90
N GLU A 46 5.72 0.13 3.54
CA GLU A 46 5.80 0.88 4.78
C GLU A 46 6.26 2.28 4.42
N ILE A 47 5.60 3.30 4.95
CA ILE A 47 6.02 4.66 4.68
C ILE A 47 7.15 5.01 5.61
N GLU A 48 8.30 5.33 5.03
CA GLU A 48 9.46 5.64 5.82
C GLU A 48 10.15 6.84 5.19
N ASN A 49 10.07 7.97 5.83
CA ASN A 49 10.60 9.23 5.30
C ASN A 49 9.98 9.47 3.92
N ASP A 50 10.76 9.58 2.90
CA ASP A 50 10.23 9.82 1.56
C ASP A 50 10.19 8.56 0.74
N GLU A 51 10.37 7.40 1.37
CA GLU A 51 10.42 6.15 0.65
C GLU A 51 9.29 5.22 1.05
N ILE A 52 8.97 4.30 0.19
CA ILE A 52 7.95 3.30 0.47
C ILE A 52 8.53 1.94 0.14
N PRO A 53 9.38 1.41 1.01
CA PRO A 53 9.94 0.08 0.77
C PRO A 53 8.84 -0.98 0.89
N ALA A 54 8.88 -1.96 0.01
CA ALA A 54 7.90 -3.02 0.03
C ALA A 54 8.11 -3.91 1.24
N VAL A 55 7.01 -4.37 1.83
CA VAL A 55 7.06 -5.27 2.97
C VAL A 55 7.43 -6.66 2.46
N SER A 56 8.52 -7.22 2.97
CA SER A 56 8.95 -8.53 2.53
C SER A 56 8.84 -9.61 3.60
N ASP A 57 8.55 -9.21 4.84
CA ASP A 57 8.37 -10.18 5.93
C ASP A 57 7.03 -10.88 5.73
N THR A 58 7.06 -12.17 5.51
CA THR A 58 5.86 -12.94 5.21
C THR A 58 4.82 -12.88 6.32
N ASN A 59 5.25 -12.95 7.58
CA ASN A 59 4.31 -12.90 8.68
C ASN A 59 3.66 -11.53 8.78
N LEU A 60 4.45 -10.49 8.64
CA LEU A 60 3.93 -9.13 8.71
C LEU A 60 2.99 -8.88 7.53
N PHE A 61 3.35 -9.36 6.35
CA PHE A 61 2.53 -9.18 5.17
C PHE A 61 1.15 -9.79 5.39
N GLY A 62 1.10 -11.00 5.95
CA GLY A 62 -0.15 -11.66 6.23
C GLY A 62 -1.01 -10.89 7.22
N GLN A 63 -0.39 -10.33 8.26
CA GLN A 63 -1.14 -9.55 9.23
C GLN A 63 -1.68 -8.29 8.61
N LEU A 64 -0.88 -7.65 7.75
CA LEU A 64 -1.32 -6.42 7.11
C LEU A 64 -2.46 -6.67 6.12
N ILE A 65 -2.44 -7.79 5.43
CA ILE A 65 -3.55 -8.14 4.53
C ILE A 65 -4.85 -8.20 5.33
N ILE A 66 -4.82 -8.80 6.51
CA ILE A 66 -6.01 -8.88 7.35
C ILE A 66 -6.46 -7.49 7.78
N GLU A 67 -5.53 -6.64 8.17
CA GLU A 67 -5.88 -5.31 8.63
C GLU A 67 -6.42 -4.45 7.49
N PHE A 68 -5.84 -4.58 6.30
CA PHE A 68 -6.34 -3.83 5.16
C PHE A 68 -7.75 -4.30 4.77
N ASN A 69 -8.00 -5.61 4.87
CA ASN A 69 -9.33 -6.11 4.56
C ASN A 69 -10.36 -5.53 5.51
N LYS A 70 -10.02 -5.39 6.78
CA LYS A 70 -10.95 -4.80 7.74
C LYS A 70 -11.22 -3.35 7.39
N ALA A 71 -10.19 -2.61 7.02
CA ALA A 71 -10.33 -1.19 6.70
C ALA A 71 -11.15 -1.00 5.43
N ILE A 72 -10.93 -1.84 4.43
CA ILE A 72 -11.61 -1.70 3.16
C ILE A 72 -13.06 -2.17 3.26
N SER A 73 -13.33 -3.14 4.10
CA SER A 73 -14.67 -3.69 4.22
C SER A 73 -15.64 -2.78 4.95
N GLN A 74 -15.15 -1.72 5.56
CA GLN A 74 -16.05 -0.82 6.28
C GLN A 74 -16.74 0.17 5.40
#